data_ce87b4239548267104804efa975677f0
#
_entry.id   ce87b4239548267104804efa975677f0
#
_cell.length_a   1.000
_cell.length_b   1.000
_cell.length_c   1.000
_cell.angle_alpha   90.00
_cell.angle_beta   90.00
_cell.angle_gamma   90.00
#
_symmetry.space_group_name_H-M   'P 1'
#
loop_
_entity.id
_entity.type
_entity.pdbx_description
1 polymer ?
#
loop_
_entity_poly.entity_id
_entity_poly.type
_entity_poly.pdbx_seq_one_letter_code
_entity_poly.pdbx_strand_id
1 'polypeptide(L)'
;KATKIILQCSELNWALINPDIFGSMMQAVVSENERGNLGMHYTSVENIMKVIKPLFLDNILEDLEKSNNEEKNLKKILKRIYNLIIIDPACGSGNFLIISYKELCKIEIEIYKRLQKIDKEFWSLAKSGIRLNQFYGIEIDDFATETSKLSLWIAEHQMNLYFKEVFGETKPTLPLSDSGKIFCENATRIDWEDVLFKFHRYKKNSSEIYILGNPPYKGYAERNKEQKEDVKIALGNNSKLDYIGIWFIKAAKFIKNKNAKFAFVTTNSIHQGEQVILLWPQILKDDLEIFFSYNSFKWNNNAKFNAGVICSIIGISKKNKDKKKIFLDGLEKKVSSINSYLTSGESIIVSPQKKPLSNFPLITKGDIAYDGGFLSFTASERLQIVEKYKDTDKYFRRFIGGADSMRGFERWCLWVNEAEYKLHT
;
A
#
# COMPACT_ATOMS: atom_id res chain seq x y z
N LYS A 1 -35.41 -17.57 -6.29
CA LYS A 1 -33.98 -17.80 -6.63
C LYS A 1 -33.08 -17.37 -5.46
N ALA A 2 -33.25 -16.17 -4.90
CA ALA A 2 -32.47 -15.66 -3.76
C ALA A 2 -32.61 -16.53 -2.50
N THR A 3 -33.83 -16.97 -2.14
CA THR A 3 -34.09 -17.82 -0.97
C THR A 3 -33.29 -19.14 -1.04
N LYS A 4 -33.20 -19.76 -2.24
CA LYS A 4 -32.43 -20.99 -2.43
C LYS A 4 -30.93 -20.75 -2.20
N ILE A 5 -30.39 -19.63 -2.67
CA ILE A 5 -28.98 -19.26 -2.44
C ILE A 5 -28.70 -19.05 -0.95
N ILE A 6 -29.60 -18.34 -0.24
CA ILE A 6 -29.45 -18.12 1.21
C ILE A 6 -29.45 -19.45 1.97
N LEU A 7 -30.35 -20.38 1.63
CA LEU A 7 -30.37 -21.71 2.22
C LEU A 7 -29.07 -22.48 1.94
N GLN A 8 -28.57 -22.45 0.70
CA GLN A 8 -27.28 -23.07 0.36
C GLN A 8 -26.12 -22.44 1.14
N CYS A 9 -26.10 -21.11 1.29
CA CYS A 9 -25.09 -20.43 2.13
C CYS A 9 -25.17 -20.83 3.61
N SER A 10 -26.37 -21.09 4.14
CA SER A 10 -26.54 -21.51 5.54
C SER A 10 -26.02 -22.94 5.82
N GLU A 11 -25.88 -23.76 4.79
CA GLU A 11 -25.34 -25.12 4.87
C GLU A 11 -23.79 -25.16 4.81
N LEU A 12 -23.15 -24.05 4.42
CA LEU A 12 -21.70 -23.97 4.30
C LEU A 12 -21.03 -23.91 5.68
N ASN A 13 -19.93 -24.61 5.83
CA ASN A 13 -19.07 -24.46 7.01
C ASN A 13 -18.14 -23.24 6.83
N TRP A 14 -18.58 -22.06 7.27
CA TRP A 14 -17.85 -20.81 7.19
C TRP A 14 -16.51 -20.80 7.94
N ALA A 15 -16.33 -21.73 8.89
CA ALA A 15 -15.04 -21.91 9.57
C ALA A 15 -13.92 -22.34 8.62
N LEU A 16 -14.25 -23.03 7.52
CA LEU A 16 -13.28 -23.53 6.54
C LEU A 16 -13.02 -22.57 5.38
N ILE A 17 -13.81 -21.50 5.26
CA ILE A 17 -13.67 -20.52 4.17
C ILE A 17 -12.61 -19.50 4.58
N ASN A 18 -11.51 -19.43 3.81
CA ASN A 18 -10.53 -18.40 4.06
C ASN A 18 -11.06 -17.02 3.61
N PRO A 19 -11.28 -16.04 4.54
CA PRO A 19 -11.91 -14.77 4.20
C PRO A 19 -11.08 -13.89 3.26
N ASP A 20 -9.78 -14.08 3.16
CA ASP A 20 -8.93 -13.37 2.20
C ASP A 20 -9.16 -13.81 0.74
N ILE A 21 -9.84 -14.95 0.51
CA ILE A 21 -10.22 -15.39 -0.85
C ILE A 21 -11.18 -14.40 -1.53
N PHE A 22 -12.02 -13.69 -0.76
CA PHE A 22 -12.97 -12.74 -1.33
C PHE A 22 -12.28 -11.63 -2.10
N GLY A 23 -11.11 -11.16 -1.67
CA GLY A 23 -10.33 -10.19 -2.42
C GLY A 23 -9.87 -10.69 -3.79
N SER A 24 -9.41 -11.94 -3.86
CA SER A 24 -9.01 -12.55 -5.13
C SER A 24 -10.21 -12.86 -6.04
N MET A 25 -11.36 -13.24 -5.47
CA MET A 25 -12.60 -13.44 -6.22
C MET A 25 -13.13 -12.12 -6.80
N MET A 26 -13.14 -11.04 -6.03
CA MET A 26 -13.51 -9.72 -6.53
C MET A 26 -12.62 -9.30 -7.70
N GLN A 27 -11.31 -9.48 -7.56
CA GLN A 27 -10.36 -9.17 -8.63
C GLN A 27 -10.62 -10.02 -9.89
N ALA A 28 -11.10 -11.24 -9.76
CA ALA A 28 -11.40 -12.10 -10.90
C ALA A 28 -12.70 -11.70 -11.64
N VAL A 29 -13.66 -11.09 -10.96
CA VAL A 29 -14.98 -10.71 -11.51
C VAL A 29 -14.96 -9.31 -12.14
N VAL A 30 -14.20 -8.38 -11.58
CA VAL A 30 -14.11 -7.00 -12.08
C VAL A 30 -13.25 -6.95 -13.35
N SER A 31 -13.71 -6.20 -14.38
CA SER A 31 -12.99 -6.06 -15.65
C SER A 31 -11.60 -5.40 -15.47
N GLU A 32 -10.65 -5.68 -16.39
CA GLU A 32 -9.28 -5.13 -16.28
C GLU A 32 -9.25 -3.60 -16.27
N ASN A 33 -10.13 -2.96 -17.06
CA ASN A 33 -10.22 -1.50 -17.11
C ASN A 33 -10.77 -0.91 -15.81
N GLU A 34 -11.77 -1.54 -15.20
CA GLU A 34 -12.33 -1.10 -13.91
C GLU A 34 -11.35 -1.35 -12.77
N ARG A 35 -10.66 -2.50 -12.75
CA ARG A 35 -9.59 -2.77 -11.77
C ARG A 35 -8.50 -1.69 -11.78
N GLY A 36 -8.02 -1.35 -12.98
CA GLY A 36 -7.03 -0.30 -13.17
C GLY A 36 -7.51 1.08 -12.73
N ASN A 37 -8.80 1.39 -12.90
CA ASN A 37 -9.38 2.67 -12.50
C ASN A 37 -9.64 2.78 -11.01
N LEU A 38 -10.08 1.69 -10.37
CA LEU A 38 -10.38 1.62 -8.94
C LEU A 38 -9.15 1.29 -8.08
N GLY A 39 -8.03 0.88 -8.69
CA GLY A 39 -6.84 0.45 -7.95
C GLY A 39 -7.05 -0.87 -7.20
N MET A 40 -8.02 -1.69 -7.62
CA MET A 40 -8.37 -2.96 -6.98
C MET A 40 -7.31 -4.03 -7.22
N HIS A 41 -6.26 -4.02 -6.40
CA HIS A 41 -5.21 -5.02 -6.40
C HIS A 41 -5.29 -5.87 -5.13
N TYR A 42 -5.56 -7.16 -5.29
CA TYR A 42 -5.47 -8.11 -4.17
C TYR A 42 -4.07 -8.10 -3.56
N THR A 43 -4.02 -8.01 -2.24
CA THR A 43 -2.78 -8.05 -1.48
C THR A 43 -2.66 -9.39 -0.76
N SER A 44 -1.65 -10.17 -1.09
CA SER A 44 -1.39 -11.47 -0.46
C SER A 44 -1.00 -11.33 1.02
N VAL A 45 -1.26 -12.38 1.79
CA VAL A 45 -0.90 -12.43 3.24
C VAL A 45 0.58 -12.13 3.45
N GLU A 46 1.47 -12.66 2.61
CA GLU A 46 2.91 -12.38 2.69
C GLU A 46 3.23 -10.90 2.58
N ASN A 47 2.59 -10.20 1.64
CA ASN A 47 2.81 -8.76 1.44
C ASN A 47 2.16 -7.92 2.55
N ILE A 48 1.00 -8.34 3.09
CA ILE A 48 0.39 -7.72 4.28
C ILE A 48 1.33 -7.85 5.48
N MET A 49 1.94 -9.00 5.69
CA MET A 49 2.89 -9.22 6.78
C MET A 49 4.13 -8.32 6.68
N LYS A 50 4.61 -7.98 5.46
CA LYS A 50 5.68 -6.98 5.27
C LYS A 50 5.30 -5.59 5.77
N VAL A 51 4.00 -5.27 5.83
CA VAL A 51 3.51 -4.01 6.38
C VAL A 51 3.31 -4.11 7.89
N ILE A 52 2.51 -5.07 8.36
CA ILE A 52 2.03 -5.10 9.74
C ILE A 52 3.10 -5.53 10.74
N LYS A 53 4.05 -6.40 10.35
CA LYS A 53 5.16 -6.81 11.21
C LYS A 53 5.98 -5.61 11.70
N PRO A 54 6.67 -4.86 10.83
CA PRO A 54 7.49 -3.74 11.28
C PRO A 54 6.64 -2.55 11.78
N LEU A 55 5.37 -2.45 11.39
CA LEU A 55 4.50 -1.37 11.84
C LEU A 55 4.13 -1.50 13.32
N PHE A 56 3.72 -2.68 13.77
CA PHE A 56 3.27 -2.88 15.16
C PHE A 56 3.48 -4.29 15.73
N LEU A 57 3.40 -5.37 14.94
CA LEU A 57 3.45 -6.73 15.47
C LEU A 57 4.78 -7.07 16.11
N ASP A 58 5.90 -6.74 15.46
CA ASP A 58 7.24 -7.03 15.98
C ASP A 58 7.43 -6.42 17.37
N ASN A 59 6.97 -5.18 17.57
CA ASN A 59 7.08 -4.49 18.85
C ASN A 59 6.23 -5.15 19.95
N ILE A 60 5.02 -5.63 19.61
CA ILE A 60 4.16 -6.36 20.56
C ILE A 60 4.79 -7.71 20.91
N LEU A 61 5.35 -8.42 19.93
CA LEU A 61 6.03 -9.70 20.16
C LEU A 61 7.30 -9.51 20.98
N GLU A 62 8.08 -8.46 20.74
CA GLU A 62 9.23 -8.11 21.58
C GLU A 62 8.83 -7.83 23.03
N ASP A 63 7.72 -7.10 23.25
CA ASP A 63 7.18 -6.86 24.60
C ASP A 63 6.76 -8.18 25.26
N LEU A 64 6.16 -9.09 24.49
CA LEU A 64 5.76 -10.41 24.97
C LEU A 64 6.97 -11.26 25.40
N GLU A 65 8.03 -11.28 24.62
CA GLU A 65 9.26 -11.99 25.00
C GLU A 65 9.95 -11.35 26.22
N LYS A 66 9.98 -10.03 26.31
CA LYS A 66 10.53 -9.28 27.45
C LYS A 66 9.68 -9.37 28.72
N SER A 67 8.45 -9.89 28.62
CA SER A 67 7.53 -10.00 29.77
C SER A 67 8.01 -10.95 30.87
N ASN A 68 8.98 -11.84 30.54
CA ASN A 68 9.48 -12.91 31.41
C ASN A 68 8.35 -13.78 31.99
N ASN A 69 7.21 -13.86 31.32
CA ASN A 69 5.99 -14.50 31.77
C ASN A 69 5.44 -13.99 33.12
N GLU A 70 5.78 -12.75 33.49
CA GLU A 70 5.18 -12.12 34.68
C GLU A 70 3.73 -11.73 34.37
N GLU A 71 2.81 -12.12 35.26
CA GLU A 71 1.37 -11.85 35.10
C GLU A 71 1.07 -10.35 34.86
N LYS A 72 1.70 -9.47 35.61
CA LYS A 72 1.54 -8.01 35.47
C LYS A 72 1.92 -7.51 34.08
N ASN A 73 3.04 -8.02 33.53
CA ASN A 73 3.52 -7.64 32.20
C ASN A 73 2.63 -8.19 31.11
N LEU A 74 2.20 -9.44 31.21
CA LEU A 74 1.25 -10.08 30.29
C LEU A 74 -0.10 -9.33 30.25
N LYS A 75 -0.66 -8.98 31.43
CA LYS A 75 -1.89 -8.15 31.51
C LYS A 75 -1.72 -6.77 30.89
N LYS A 76 -0.54 -6.17 31.03
CA LYS A 76 -0.23 -4.87 30.39
C LYS A 76 -0.26 -4.96 28.87
N ILE A 77 0.25 -6.05 28.30
CA ILE A 77 0.21 -6.29 26.83
C ILE A 77 -1.23 -6.52 26.39
N LEU A 78 -2.03 -7.33 27.11
CA LEU A 78 -3.46 -7.49 26.83
C LEU A 78 -4.20 -6.13 26.81
N LYS A 79 -3.97 -5.30 27.82
CA LYS A 79 -4.56 -3.96 27.89
C LYS A 79 -4.12 -3.09 26.69
N ARG A 80 -2.88 -3.22 26.25
CA ARG A 80 -2.37 -2.52 25.07
C ARG A 80 -3.12 -2.95 23.82
N ILE A 81 -3.19 -4.26 23.52
CA ILE A 81 -3.83 -4.77 22.29
C ILE A 81 -5.36 -4.52 22.27
N TYR A 82 -6.03 -4.44 23.43
CA TYR A 82 -7.45 -4.09 23.51
C TYR A 82 -7.75 -2.62 23.24
N ASN A 83 -6.74 -1.76 23.29
CA ASN A 83 -6.86 -0.33 23.03
C ASN A 83 -6.22 0.10 21.68
N LEU A 84 -5.75 -0.85 20.87
CA LEU A 84 -5.26 -0.56 19.53
C LEU A 84 -6.41 -0.17 18.59
N ILE A 85 -6.13 0.76 17.69
CA ILE A 85 -7.01 1.12 16.59
C ILE A 85 -6.24 0.90 15.28
N ILE A 86 -6.84 0.14 14.39
CA ILE A 86 -6.30 -0.15 13.05
C ILE A 86 -7.19 0.52 12.01
N ILE A 87 -6.60 1.27 11.10
CA ILE A 87 -7.31 2.01 10.04
C ILE A 87 -6.73 1.63 8.69
N ASP A 88 -7.59 1.22 7.77
CA ASP A 88 -7.25 1.06 6.35
C ASP A 88 -8.11 2.02 5.51
N PRO A 89 -7.53 3.13 5.01
CA PRO A 89 -8.28 4.14 4.27
C PRO A 89 -8.48 3.82 2.78
N ALA A 90 -8.24 2.58 2.37
CA ALA A 90 -8.54 2.03 1.04
C ALA A 90 -8.66 0.50 1.16
N CYS A 91 -9.62 0.05 1.99
CA CYS A 91 -9.58 -1.31 2.54
C CYS A 91 -9.99 -2.41 1.55
N GLY A 92 -10.63 -2.08 0.43
CA GLY A 92 -11.11 -3.07 -0.52
C GLY A 92 -11.99 -4.12 0.17
N SER A 93 -11.64 -5.39 0.02
CA SER A 93 -12.28 -6.52 0.70
C SER A 93 -11.87 -6.71 2.17
N GLY A 94 -11.08 -5.81 2.75
CA GLY A 94 -10.69 -5.81 4.16
C GLY A 94 -9.47 -6.67 4.50
N ASN A 95 -8.69 -7.13 3.56
CA ASN A 95 -7.60 -8.09 3.80
C ASN A 95 -6.58 -7.64 4.84
N PHE A 96 -6.16 -6.37 4.83
CA PHE A 96 -5.25 -5.83 5.84
C PHE A 96 -5.87 -5.87 7.25
N LEU A 97 -7.14 -5.52 7.36
CA LEU A 97 -7.88 -5.53 8.62
C LEU A 97 -8.06 -6.96 9.14
N ILE A 98 -8.43 -7.91 8.26
CA ILE A 98 -8.62 -9.32 8.58
C ILE A 98 -7.33 -9.95 9.12
N ILE A 99 -6.23 -9.77 8.41
CA ILE A 99 -4.94 -10.36 8.83
C ILE A 99 -4.45 -9.70 10.11
N SER A 100 -4.59 -8.38 10.25
CA SER A 100 -4.26 -7.68 11.51
C SER A 100 -5.08 -8.22 12.69
N TYR A 101 -6.38 -8.42 12.50
CA TYR A 101 -7.27 -8.99 13.51
C TYR A 101 -6.81 -10.40 13.91
N LYS A 102 -6.59 -11.29 12.93
CA LYS A 102 -6.17 -12.67 13.19
C LYS A 102 -4.83 -12.74 13.92
N GLU A 103 -3.86 -11.94 13.53
CA GLU A 103 -2.54 -11.92 14.17
C GLU A 103 -2.61 -11.40 15.62
N LEU A 104 -3.41 -10.37 15.89
CA LEU A 104 -3.64 -9.89 17.25
C LEU A 104 -4.35 -10.95 18.12
N CYS A 105 -5.35 -11.66 17.59
CA CYS A 105 -6.01 -12.75 18.30
C CYS A 105 -5.04 -13.92 18.61
N LYS A 106 -4.12 -14.25 17.71
CA LYS A 106 -3.08 -15.26 17.99
C LYS A 106 -2.17 -14.84 19.16
N ILE A 107 -1.78 -13.56 19.21
CA ILE A 107 -0.99 -13.02 20.31
C ILE A 107 -1.79 -13.08 21.62
N GLU A 108 -3.06 -12.70 21.60
CA GLU A 108 -3.96 -12.81 22.75
C GLU A 108 -4.03 -14.24 23.28
N ILE A 109 -4.24 -15.21 22.40
CA ILE A 109 -4.29 -16.64 22.76
C ILE A 109 -2.97 -17.09 23.39
N GLU A 110 -1.84 -16.69 22.84
CA GLU A 110 -0.53 -17.01 23.40
C GLU A 110 -0.34 -16.41 24.81
N ILE A 111 -0.78 -15.16 25.01
CA ILE A 111 -0.73 -14.53 26.34
C ILE A 111 -1.61 -15.30 27.34
N TYR A 112 -2.83 -15.69 26.94
CA TYR A 112 -3.71 -16.46 27.81
C TYR A 112 -3.14 -17.84 28.14
N LYS A 113 -2.47 -18.52 27.19
CA LYS A 113 -1.77 -19.77 27.45
C LYS A 113 -0.66 -19.59 28.51
N ARG A 114 0.08 -18.49 28.47
CA ARG A 114 1.12 -18.17 29.46
C ARG A 114 0.49 -17.84 30.83
N LEU A 115 -0.60 -17.10 30.87
CA LEU A 115 -1.32 -16.78 32.10
C LEU A 115 -1.95 -18.02 32.75
N GLN A 116 -2.52 -18.94 31.96
CA GLN A 116 -3.08 -20.20 32.44
C GLN A 116 -2.05 -21.13 33.11
N LYS A 117 -0.78 -21.03 32.73
CA LYS A 117 0.31 -21.75 33.41
C LYS A 117 0.63 -21.16 34.78
N ILE A 118 0.32 -19.89 35.02
CA ILE A 118 0.55 -19.21 36.31
C ILE A 118 -0.60 -19.50 37.27
N ASP A 119 -1.84 -19.35 36.81
CA ASP A 119 -3.05 -19.59 37.60
C ASP A 119 -4.11 -20.29 36.74
N LYS A 120 -4.29 -21.61 36.99
CA LYS A 120 -5.19 -22.46 36.21
C LYS A 120 -6.67 -22.15 36.44
N GLU A 121 -7.06 -21.79 37.66
CA GLU A 121 -8.47 -21.63 38.01
C GLU A 121 -9.01 -20.29 37.50
N PHE A 122 -8.27 -19.23 37.66
CA PHE A 122 -8.69 -17.89 37.26
C PHE A 122 -8.85 -17.75 35.74
N TRP A 123 -7.97 -18.42 34.95
CA TRP A 123 -7.92 -18.25 33.49
C TRP A 123 -8.75 -19.29 32.71
N SER A 124 -9.44 -20.19 33.38
CA SER A 124 -10.41 -21.12 32.75
C SER A 124 -11.61 -20.39 32.12
N LEU A 125 -11.91 -19.17 32.57
CA LEU A 125 -12.99 -18.30 32.07
C LEU A 125 -12.50 -17.22 31.10
N ALA A 126 -11.35 -17.39 30.49
CA ALA A 126 -10.79 -16.43 29.55
C ALA A 126 -11.75 -16.14 28.38
N LYS A 127 -11.92 -14.87 28.06
CA LYS A 127 -12.74 -14.39 26.92
C LYS A 127 -11.92 -13.40 26.11
N SER A 128 -11.93 -13.55 24.77
CA SER A 128 -11.24 -12.59 23.90
C SER A 128 -11.71 -11.15 24.16
N GLY A 129 -10.76 -10.26 24.33
CA GLY A 129 -10.97 -8.81 24.52
C GLY A 129 -10.88 -8.02 23.23
N ILE A 130 -10.31 -8.60 22.16
CA ILE A 130 -10.23 -7.96 20.84
C ILE A 130 -11.61 -7.91 20.21
N ARG A 131 -11.96 -6.77 19.64
CA ARG A 131 -13.28 -6.52 19.06
C ARG A 131 -13.15 -5.94 17.66
N LEU A 132 -14.08 -6.26 16.78
CA LEU A 132 -14.12 -5.73 15.43
C LEU A 132 -14.24 -4.20 15.36
N ASN A 133 -14.79 -3.56 16.38
CA ASN A 133 -14.91 -2.09 16.45
C ASN A 133 -13.58 -1.35 16.67
N GLN A 134 -12.45 -2.07 16.80
CA GLN A 134 -11.10 -1.52 16.77
C GLN A 134 -10.56 -1.36 15.33
N PHE A 135 -11.26 -1.92 14.33
CA PHE A 135 -10.85 -1.99 12.93
C PHE A 135 -11.75 -1.09 12.09
N TYR A 136 -11.12 -0.10 11.46
CA TYR A 136 -11.76 0.93 10.65
C TYR A 136 -11.32 0.79 9.20
N GLY A 137 -12.27 0.80 8.28
CA GLY A 137 -12.03 0.80 6.84
C GLY A 137 -12.76 1.95 6.16
N ILE A 138 -12.16 2.49 5.12
CA ILE A 138 -12.82 3.42 4.19
C ILE A 138 -12.65 2.82 2.80
N GLU A 139 -13.76 2.65 2.11
CA GLU A 139 -13.78 2.10 0.76
C GLU A 139 -14.78 2.87 -0.11
N ILE A 140 -14.45 3.11 -1.36
CA ILE A 140 -15.30 3.87 -2.27
C ILE A 140 -16.39 3.00 -2.91
N ASP A 141 -16.12 1.70 -3.06
CA ASP A 141 -17.03 0.72 -3.66
C ASP A 141 -17.92 0.10 -2.59
N ASP A 142 -19.24 0.13 -2.81
CA ASP A 142 -20.22 -0.36 -1.84
C ASP A 142 -20.18 -1.89 -1.70
N PHE A 143 -19.97 -2.60 -2.80
CA PHE A 143 -19.86 -4.06 -2.77
C PHE A 143 -18.60 -4.51 -2.03
N ALA A 144 -17.47 -3.84 -2.24
CA ALA A 144 -16.24 -4.09 -1.50
C ALA A 144 -16.41 -3.77 0.00
N THR A 145 -17.13 -2.69 0.32
CA THR A 145 -17.49 -2.33 1.70
C THR A 145 -18.26 -3.45 2.40
N GLU A 146 -19.33 -3.96 1.80
CA GLU A 146 -20.15 -5.04 2.38
C GLU A 146 -19.35 -6.36 2.43
N THR A 147 -18.53 -6.64 1.42
CA THR A 147 -17.64 -7.81 1.41
C THR A 147 -16.63 -7.73 2.54
N SER A 148 -16.06 -6.55 2.82
CA SER A 148 -15.13 -6.32 3.92
C SER A 148 -15.76 -6.60 5.28
N LYS A 149 -17.01 -6.12 5.51
CA LYS A 149 -17.76 -6.41 6.73
C LYS A 149 -17.99 -7.90 6.92
N LEU A 150 -18.46 -8.59 5.87
CA LEU A 150 -18.68 -10.04 5.88
C LEU A 150 -17.38 -10.79 6.19
N SER A 151 -16.29 -10.40 5.55
CA SER A 151 -14.99 -11.03 5.71
C SER A 151 -14.45 -10.90 7.14
N LEU A 152 -14.66 -9.75 7.78
CA LEU A 152 -14.30 -9.53 9.19
C LEU A 152 -15.16 -10.39 10.13
N TRP A 153 -16.44 -10.56 9.87
CA TRP A 153 -17.27 -11.47 10.66
C TRP A 153 -16.85 -12.93 10.55
N ILE A 154 -16.50 -13.37 9.35
CA ILE A 154 -15.97 -14.73 9.14
C ILE A 154 -14.65 -14.90 9.89
N ALA A 155 -13.77 -13.91 9.85
CA ALA A 155 -12.52 -13.93 10.61
C ALA A 155 -12.77 -14.00 12.12
N GLU A 156 -13.72 -13.22 12.65
CA GLU A 156 -14.13 -13.29 14.06
C GLU A 156 -14.69 -14.66 14.43
N HIS A 157 -15.57 -15.21 13.60
CA HIS A 157 -16.12 -16.57 13.81
C HIS A 157 -15.00 -17.60 13.87
N GLN A 158 -14.06 -17.58 12.95
CA GLN A 158 -12.92 -18.50 12.92
C GLN A 158 -12.03 -18.37 14.16
N MET A 159 -11.72 -17.16 14.57
CA MET A 159 -10.90 -16.94 15.75
C MET A 159 -11.62 -17.30 17.05
N ASN A 160 -12.95 -17.12 17.11
CA ASN A 160 -13.76 -17.60 18.24
C ASN A 160 -13.77 -19.13 18.32
N LEU A 161 -13.87 -19.82 17.18
CA LEU A 161 -13.76 -21.29 17.16
C LEU A 161 -12.37 -21.75 17.60
N TYR A 162 -11.33 -21.12 17.12
CA TYR A 162 -9.96 -21.43 17.54
C TYR A 162 -9.75 -21.16 19.04
N PHE A 163 -10.29 -20.06 19.55
CA PHE A 163 -10.27 -19.75 20.99
C PHE A 163 -11.00 -20.82 21.82
N LYS A 164 -12.17 -21.29 21.33
CA LYS A 164 -12.93 -22.38 21.96
C LYS A 164 -12.15 -23.71 21.97
N GLU A 165 -11.52 -24.03 20.87
CA GLU A 165 -10.66 -25.23 20.77
C GLU A 165 -9.55 -25.22 21.82
N VAL A 166 -8.95 -24.05 22.06
CA VAL A 166 -7.83 -23.89 22.99
C VAL A 166 -8.27 -23.83 24.47
N PHE A 167 -9.38 -23.15 24.77
CA PHE A 167 -9.80 -22.83 26.15
C PHE A 167 -11.14 -23.44 26.58
N GLY A 168 -11.83 -24.14 25.69
CA GLY A 168 -13.11 -24.80 25.97
C GLY A 168 -14.34 -23.90 25.94
N GLU A 169 -14.19 -22.57 26.02
CA GLU A 169 -15.29 -21.59 26.01
C GLU A 169 -15.08 -20.47 24.97
N THR A 170 -16.17 -19.89 24.47
CA THR A 170 -16.12 -18.72 23.58
C THR A 170 -17.14 -17.68 23.98
N LYS A 171 -16.99 -16.47 23.45
CA LYS A 171 -18.10 -15.53 23.37
C LYS A 171 -19.20 -16.09 22.45
N PRO A 172 -20.48 -15.89 22.79
CA PRO A 172 -21.54 -16.08 21.81
C PRO A 172 -21.27 -15.24 20.57
N THR A 173 -21.34 -15.85 19.40
CA THR A 173 -21.09 -15.19 18.11
C THR A 173 -22.23 -14.28 17.64
N LEU A 174 -23.19 -13.95 18.50
CA LEU A 174 -24.38 -13.17 18.15
C LEU A 174 -24.66 -12.10 19.22
N PRO A 175 -25.18 -10.95 18.80
CA PRO A 175 -25.65 -10.57 17.46
C PRO A 175 -24.54 -9.94 16.61
N LEU A 176 -24.69 -9.99 15.27
CA LEU A 176 -23.85 -9.33 14.23
C LEU A 176 -23.92 -7.79 14.31
N SER A 177 -23.86 -7.22 15.50
CA SER A 177 -24.06 -5.80 15.75
C SER A 177 -22.81 -4.96 15.54
N ASP A 178 -21.62 -5.57 15.59
CA ASP A 178 -20.34 -4.89 15.43
C ASP A 178 -19.55 -5.52 14.26
N SER A 179 -19.82 -5.05 13.04
CA SER A 179 -19.22 -5.56 11.79
C SER A 179 -17.86 -4.95 11.45
N GLY A 180 -17.13 -4.38 12.41
CA GLY A 180 -16.08 -3.43 12.09
C GLY A 180 -16.67 -2.09 11.65
N LYS A 181 -15.87 -1.05 11.64
CA LYS A 181 -16.30 0.31 11.25
C LYS A 181 -15.86 0.56 9.80
N ILE A 182 -16.56 -0.08 8.86
CA ILE A 182 -16.28 0.05 7.42
C ILE A 182 -17.27 1.03 6.80
N PHE A 183 -16.75 2.07 6.16
CA PHE A 183 -17.49 3.20 5.59
C PHE A 183 -17.37 3.21 4.07
N CYS A 184 -18.51 3.30 3.38
CA CYS A 184 -18.55 3.51 1.93
C CYS A 184 -18.41 4.99 1.63
N GLU A 185 -17.17 5.46 1.47
CA GLU A 185 -16.84 6.88 1.32
C GLU A 185 -15.56 7.08 0.51
N ASN A 186 -15.40 8.25 -0.09
CA ASN A 186 -14.14 8.61 -0.74
C ASN A 186 -13.10 9.11 0.29
N ALA A 187 -12.11 8.28 0.61
CA ALA A 187 -11.06 8.59 1.58
C ALA A 187 -10.25 9.85 1.26
N THR A 188 -10.20 10.28 -0.02
CA THR A 188 -9.49 11.50 -0.40
C THR A 188 -10.25 12.76 0.03
N ARG A 189 -11.59 12.70 0.15
CA ARG A 189 -12.47 13.85 0.40
C ARG A 189 -12.89 14.00 1.85
N ILE A 190 -13.09 12.89 2.58
CA ILE A 190 -13.56 12.92 3.98
C ILE A 190 -12.42 13.20 4.97
N ASP A 191 -12.74 13.75 6.11
CA ASP A 191 -11.81 13.81 7.24
C ASP A 191 -11.77 12.45 7.96
N TRP A 192 -10.57 11.87 8.08
CA TRP A 192 -10.39 10.59 8.76
C TRP A 192 -10.62 10.67 10.27
N GLU A 193 -10.52 11.86 10.86
CA GLU A 193 -10.88 12.07 12.27
C GLU A 193 -12.39 11.93 12.50
N ASP A 194 -13.20 12.44 11.59
CA ASP A 194 -14.66 12.30 11.68
C ASP A 194 -15.09 10.84 11.67
N VAL A 195 -14.40 9.99 10.90
CA VAL A 195 -14.64 8.53 10.87
C VAL A 195 -14.45 7.90 12.25
N LEU A 196 -13.40 8.30 12.97
CA LEU A 196 -13.11 7.79 14.31
C LEU A 196 -14.05 8.37 15.38
N PHE A 197 -14.32 9.68 15.34
CA PHE A 197 -15.08 10.37 16.39
C PHE A 197 -16.58 10.15 16.31
N LYS A 198 -17.12 9.92 15.12
CA LYS A 198 -18.56 9.67 14.92
C LYS A 198 -19.08 8.45 15.69
N PHE A 199 -18.18 7.49 16.00
CA PHE A 199 -18.55 6.19 16.55
C PHE A 199 -17.78 5.76 17.80
N HIS A 200 -16.80 6.55 18.26
CA HIS A 200 -16.04 6.24 19.48
C HIS A 200 -15.93 7.46 20.40
N ARG A 201 -16.09 7.23 21.69
CA ARG A 201 -15.52 8.11 22.71
C ARG A 201 -13.98 7.90 22.72
N TYR A 202 -13.32 8.35 21.66
CA TYR A 202 -11.88 8.31 21.56
C TYR A 202 -11.27 9.12 22.72
N LYS A 203 -10.60 8.44 23.63
CA LYS A 203 -9.76 9.13 24.61
C LYS A 203 -8.49 9.55 23.88
N LYS A 204 -8.44 10.78 23.45
CA LYS A 204 -7.46 11.41 22.56
C LYS A 204 -5.99 11.09 22.81
N ASN A 205 -5.62 10.57 23.98
CA ASN A 205 -4.22 10.34 24.38
C ASN A 205 -3.88 8.92 24.87
N SER A 206 -4.81 7.96 24.81
CA SER A 206 -4.57 6.62 25.39
C SER A 206 -4.52 5.46 24.42
N SER A 207 -4.98 5.63 23.18
CA SER A 207 -4.98 4.56 22.16
C SER A 207 -3.80 4.72 21.21
N GLU A 208 -3.18 3.60 20.85
CA GLU A 208 -2.23 3.52 19.75
C GLU A 208 -2.99 3.34 18.45
N ILE A 209 -2.70 4.14 17.44
CA ILE A 209 -3.36 4.10 16.15
C ILE A 209 -2.37 3.71 15.07
N TYR A 210 -2.74 2.71 14.28
CA TYR A 210 -1.97 2.26 13.14
C TYR A 210 -2.79 2.39 11.86
N ILE A 211 -2.28 3.20 10.92
CA ILE A 211 -2.87 3.35 9.59
C ILE A 211 -2.06 2.52 8.62
N LEU A 212 -2.73 1.70 7.85
CA LEU A 212 -2.07 0.77 6.93
C LEU A 212 -2.93 0.56 5.69
N GLY A 213 -2.37 -0.04 4.65
CA GLY A 213 -3.14 -0.37 3.45
C GLY A 213 -2.31 -0.36 2.17
N ASN A 214 -3.00 -0.61 1.07
CA ASN A 214 -2.49 -0.51 -0.28
C ASN A 214 -3.38 0.46 -1.09
N PRO A 215 -3.25 1.79 -0.85
CA PRO A 215 -4.08 2.77 -1.54
C PRO A 215 -3.81 2.78 -3.05
N PRO A 216 -4.79 3.25 -3.86
CA PRO A 216 -4.63 3.29 -5.30
C PRO A 216 -3.51 4.27 -5.72
N TYR A 217 -2.69 3.83 -6.67
CA TYR A 217 -1.65 4.64 -7.30
C TYR A 217 -1.97 4.82 -8.79
N LYS A 218 -1.88 6.08 -9.25
CA LYS A 218 -2.08 6.48 -10.64
C LYS A 218 -1.17 7.65 -10.95
N GLY A 219 -0.35 7.50 -11.98
CA GLY A 219 0.46 8.58 -12.52
C GLY A 219 -0.41 9.73 -13.04
N TYR A 220 0.17 10.93 -13.10
CA TYR A 220 -0.51 12.16 -13.51
C TYR A 220 -1.29 12.03 -14.84
N ALA A 221 -0.70 11.38 -15.85
CA ALA A 221 -1.29 11.25 -17.18
C ALA A 221 -2.48 10.27 -17.23
N GLU A 222 -2.51 9.28 -16.34
CA GLU A 222 -3.46 8.17 -16.37
C GLU A 222 -4.73 8.41 -15.53
N ARG A 223 -4.80 9.52 -14.79
CA ARG A 223 -5.92 9.84 -13.90
C ARG A 223 -7.17 10.20 -14.70
N ASN A 224 -8.31 9.65 -14.26
CA ASN A 224 -9.63 10.04 -14.76
C ASN A 224 -10.05 11.44 -14.22
N LYS A 225 -11.24 11.91 -14.63
CA LYS A 225 -11.74 13.25 -14.23
C LYS A 225 -11.93 13.36 -12.71
N GLU A 226 -12.47 12.33 -12.06
CA GLU A 226 -12.75 12.32 -10.62
C GLU A 226 -11.45 12.34 -9.81
N GLN A 227 -10.47 11.50 -10.20
CA GLN A 227 -9.15 11.49 -9.56
C GLN A 227 -8.39 12.81 -9.75
N LYS A 228 -8.57 13.50 -10.87
CA LYS A 228 -8.00 14.86 -11.07
C LYS A 228 -8.65 15.87 -10.12
N GLU A 229 -9.96 15.76 -9.90
CA GLU A 229 -10.67 16.63 -8.97
C GLU A 229 -10.27 16.31 -7.51
N ASP A 230 -10.15 15.03 -7.12
CA ASP A 230 -9.65 14.61 -5.82
C ASP A 230 -8.27 15.23 -5.51
N VAL A 231 -7.34 15.15 -6.48
CA VAL A 231 -6.01 15.74 -6.34
C VAL A 231 -6.10 17.27 -6.16
N LYS A 232 -6.95 17.94 -6.93
CA LYS A 232 -7.14 19.39 -6.83
C LYS A 232 -7.70 19.78 -5.46
N ILE A 233 -8.69 19.07 -4.95
CA ILE A 233 -9.29 19.31 -3.63
C ILE A 233 -8.27 19.05 -2.52
N ALA A 234 -7.55 17.91 -2.56
CA ALA A 234 -6.67 17.50 -1.48
C ALA A 234 -5.31 18.23 -1.49
N LEU A 235 -4.76 18.55 -2.66
CA LEU A 235 -3.37 18.97 -2.84
C LEU A 235 -3.24 20.35 -3.52
N GLY A 236 -4.34 20.96 -3.96
CA GLY A 236 -4.33 22.25 -4.64
C GLY A 236 -3.51 22.19 -5.94
N ASN A 237 -2.53 23.09 -6.07
CA ASN A 237 -1.71 23.23 -7.30
C ASN A 237 -0.67 22.10 -7.50
N ASN A 238 -0.54 21.14 -6.59
CA ASN A 238 0.39 20.00 -6.70
C ASN A 238 -0.16 18.89 -7.62
N SER A 239 -0.65 19.26 -8.78
CA SER A 239 -1.33 18.37 -9.72
C SER A 239 -0.46 17.23 -10.30
N LYS A 240 0.87 17.38 -10.26
CA LYS A 240 1.82 16.36 -10.78
C LYS A 240 2.12 15.24 -9.81
N LEU A 241 1.71 15.35 -8.55
CA LEU A 241 1.93 14.30 -7.55
C LEU A 241 1.16 13.05 -7.95
N ASP A 242 1.74 11.86 -7.74
CA ASP A 242 1.05 10.58 -7.92
C ASP A 242 -0.20 10.54 -7.01
N TYR A 243 -1.27 9.87 -7.46
CA TYR A 243 -2.55 9.84 -6.76
C TYR A 243 -2.44 9.34 -5.30
N ILE A 244 -1.59 8.34 -5.06
CA ILE A 244 -1.31 7.83 -3.71
C ILE A 244 -0.75 8.90 -2.77
N GLY A 245 -0.14 9.96 -3.29
CA GLY A 245 0.39 11.06 -2.48
C GLY A 245 -0.66 11.71 -1.58
N ILE A 246 -1.95 11.65 -1.96
CA ILE A 246 -3.06 12.14 -1.12
C ILE A 246 -3.09 11.36 0.21
N TRP A 247 -3.02 10.03 0.17
CA TRP A 247 -3.04 9.18 1.36
C TRP A 247 -1.84 9.46 2.27
N PHE A 248 -0.65 9.59 1.70
CA PHE A 248 0.55 9.94 2.48
C PHE A 248 0.41 11.27 3.20
N ILE A 249 -0.08 12.32 2.52
CA ILE A 249 -0.24 13.65 3.10
C ILE A 249 -1.36 13.66 4.16
N LYS A 250 -2.49 12.98 3.90
CA LYS A 250 -3.58 12.86 4.88
C LYS A 250 -3.17 12.07 6.11
N ALA A 251 -2.48 10.94 5.93
CA ALA A 251 -1.94 10.15 7.03
C ALA A 251 -0.91 10.93 7.85
N ALA A 252 0.01 11.65 7.22
CA ALA A 252 0.98 12.51 7.90
C ALA A 252 0.29 13.59 8.74
N LYS A 253 -0.71 14.27 8.19
CA LYS A 253 -1.52 15.24 8.93
C LYS A 253 -2.23 14.59 10.11
N PHE A 254 -2.82 13.42 9.91
CA PHE A 254 -3.56 12.69 10.92
C PHE A 254 -2.68 12.29 12.13
N ILE A 255 -1.47 11.77 11.89
CA ILE A 255 -0.59 11.28 12.98
C ILE A 255 0.13 12.37 13.74
N LYS A 256 0.19 13.61 13.21
CA LYS A 256 1.00 14.71 13.75
C LYS A 256 0.85 14.92 15.26
N ASN A 257 -0.37 14.88 15.79
CA ASN A 257 -0.68 15.17 17.19
C ASN A 257 -1.24 13.95 17.95
N LYS A 258 -1.01 12.73 17.44
CA LYS A 258 -1.54 11.49 18.01
C LYS A 258 -0.43 10.49 18.31
N ASN A 259 -0.71 9.52 19.16
CA ASN A 259 0.12 8.32 19.29
C ASN A 259 -0.23 7.38 18.12
N ALA A 260 0.30 7.69 16.96
CA ALA A 260 -0.05 7.01 15.72
C ALA A 260 1.16 6.86 14.78
N LYS A 261 1.11 5.81 13.96
CA LYS A 261 2.06 5.51 12.88
C LYS A 261 1.29 5.07 11.66
N PHE A 262 1.89 5.21 10.47
CA PHE A 262 1.29 4.64 9.28
C PHE A 262 2.31 3.94 8.39
N ALA A 263 1.82 3.00 7.58
CA ALA A 263 2.61 2.36 6.54
C ALA A 263 1.73 2.00 5.34
N PHE A 264 2.18 2.38 4.15
CA PHE A 264 1.48 2.08 2.91
C PHE A 264 2.35 1.31 1.93
N VAL A 265 1.71 0.42 1.19
CA VAL A 265 2.25 -0.12 -0.05
C VAL A 265 2.13 0.96 -1.12
N THR A 266 3.16 1.11 -1.94
CA THR A 266 3.21 2.12 -3.00
C THR A 266 4.04 1.62 -4.17
N THR A 267 4.00 2.31 -5.30
CA THR A 267 5.00 2.13 -6.36
C THR A 267 6.31 2.81 -6.00
N ASN A 268 7.39 2.39 -6.65
CA ASN A 268 8.70 3.02 -6.47
C ASN A 268 8.76 4.48 -6.94
N SER A 269 7.74 4.96 -7.69
CA SER A 269 7.68 6.33 -8.21
C SER A 269 7.82 7.40 -7.12
N ILE A 270 7.19 7.22 -5.95
CA ILE A 270 7.15 8.28 -4.91
C ILE A 270 8.49 8.55 -4.22
N HIS A 271 9.46 7.66 -4.37
CA HIS A 271 10.82 7.86 -3.85
C HIS A 271 11.85 8.05 -4.97
N GLN A 272 11.39 8.39 -6.19
CA GLN A 272 12.23 8.63 -7.36
C GLN A 272 11.79 9.90 -8.12
N GLY A 273 12.74 10.52 -8.81
CA GLY A 273 12.48 11.65 -9.71
C GLY A 273 11.74 12.83 -9.08
N GLU A 274 10.83 13.45 -9.83
CA GLU A 274 10.09 14.65 -9.40
C GLU A 274 9.15 14.39 -8.20
N GLN A 275 8.69 13.16 -7.99
CA GLN A 275 7.80 12.82 -6.90
C GLN A 275 8.44 13.07 -5.53
N VAL A 276 9.75 12.87 -5.43
CA VAL A 276 10.49 13.11 -4.17
C VAL A 276 10.36 14.56 -3.71
N ILE A 277 10.49 15.51 -4.63
CA ILE A 277 10.41 16.94 -4.31
C ILE A 277 8.99 17.38 -3.98
N LEU A 278 8.01 16.78 -4.66
CA LEU A 278 6.61 17.16 -4.50
C LEU A 278 6.01 16.62 -3.21
N LEU A 279 6.40 15.41 -2.79
CA LEU A 279 5.78 14.70 -1.67
C LEU A 279 6.51 14.92 -0.33
N TRP A 280 7.80 14.59 -0.30
CA TRP A 280 8.53 14.42 0.98
C TRP A 280 8.70 15.69 1.82
N PRO A 281 8.89 16.90 1.24
CA PRO A 281 8.92 18.13 2.03
C PRO A 281 7.62 18.37 2.80
N GLN A 282 6.48 17.89 2.28
CA GLN A 282 5.18 18.05 2.94
C GLN A 282 4.99 17.09 4.11
N ILE A 283 5.66 15.92 4.07
CA ILE A 283 5.57 14.88 5.10
C ILE A 283 6.60 15.12 6.19
N LEU A 284 7.87 15.27 5.81
CA LEU A 284 8.99 15.25 6.75
C LEU A 284 9.20 16.57 7.51
N LYS A 285 8.44 17.63 7.19
CA LYS A 285 8.53 18.95 7.85
C LYS A 285 8.02 18.97 9.30
N ASP A 286 7.13 18.07 9.66
CA ASP A 286 6.37 18.09 10.91
C ASP A 286 6.92 17.10 11.97
N ASP A 287 8.22 16.98 12.06
CA ASP A 287 8.92 16.06 12.98
C ASP A 287 8.56 14.59 12.78
N LEU A 288 8.28 14.25 11.53
CA LEU A 288 8.05 12.89 11.08
C LEU A 288 9.32 12.32 10.44
N GLU A 289 9.42 10.99 10.44
CA GLU A 289 10.53 10.24 9.84
C GLU A 289 10.05 8.93 9.20
N ILE A 290 10.84 8.44 8.25
CA ILE A 290 10.69 7.08 7.74
C ILE A 290 11.35 6.15 8.76
N PHE A 291 10.57 5.30 9.45
CA PHE A 291 11.12 4.38 10.45
C PHE A 291 11.36 2.98 9.91
N PHE A 292 10.68 2.60 8.81
CA PHE A 292 11.07 1.43 8.02
C PHE A 292 10.71 1.60 6.56
N SER A 293 11.42 0.87 5.69
CA SER A 293 11.10 0.75 4.28
C SER A 293 11.39 -0.66 3.76
N TYR A 294 10.53 -1.17 2.89
CA TYR A 294 10.87 -2.22 1.94
C TYR A 294 11.16 -1.56 0.60
N ASN A 295 12.40 -1.68 0.17
CA ASN A 295 12.83 -1.13 -1.11
C ASN A 295 12.30 -2.00 -2.25
N SER A 296 12.25 -1.43 -3.43
CA SER A 296 11.65 -1.97 -4.65
C SER A 296 11.64 -3.49 -4.78
N PHE A 297 10.48 -4.10 -4.72
CA PHE A 297 10.28 -5.53 -4.92
C PHE A 297 9.16 -5.79 -5.93
N LYS A 298 9.22 -6.94 -6.60
CA LYS A 298 8.15 -7.33 -7.52
C LYS A 298 6.89 -7.66 -6.74
N TRP A 299 5.78 -7.06 -7.14
CA TRP A 299 4.48 -7.37 -6.57
C TRP A 299 4.01 -8.73 -7.08
N ASN A 300 4.11 -9.75 -6.24
CA ASN A 300 3.56 -11.07 -6.51
C ASN A 300 2.23 -11.19 -5.79
N ASN A 301 1.16 -11.44 -6.52
CA ASN A 301 -0.12 -11.86 -5.97
C ASN A 301 -0.49 -13.22 -6.58
N ASN A 302 -1.35 -13.97 -5.89
CA ASN A 302 -1.83 -15.28 -6.34
C ASN A 302 -2.85 -15.18 -7.50
N ALA A 303 -3.05 -14.00 -8.07
CA ALA A 303 -3.97 -13.79 -9.18
C ALA A 303 -3.35 -14.20 -10.52
N LYS A 304 -4.19 -14.71 -11.41
CA LYS A 304 -3.82 -15.24 -12.72
C LYS A 304 -3.10 -14.25 -13.66
N PHE A 305 -3.21 -12.93 -13.36
CA PHE A 305 -2.57 -11.84 -14.10
C PHE A 305 -1.76 -10.98 -13.13
N ASN A 306 -0.48 -11.28 -13.03
CA ASN A 306 0.47 -10.44 -12.29
C ASN A 306 0.77 -9.18 -13.10
N ALA A 307 0.33 -8.03 -12.62
CA ALA A 307 0.90 -6.77 -13.09
C ALA A 307 2.37 -6.74 -12.65
N GLY A 308 3.30 -6.61 -13.58
CA GLY A 308 4.74 -6.50 -13.31
C GLY A 308 5.13 -5.17 -12.63
N VAL A 309 4.33 -4.76 -11.62
CA VAL A 309 4.52 -3.51 -10.89
C VAL A 309 5.59 -3.69 -9.82
N ILE A 310 6.54 -2.77 -9.82
CA ILE A 310 7.55 -2.70 -8.76
C ILE A 310 6.99 -1.84 -7.63
N CYS A 311 6.85 -2.45 -6.45
CA CYS A 311 6.32 -1.81 -5.27
C CYS A 311 7.40 -1.55 -4.22
N SER A 312 7.09 -0.62 -3.32
CA SER A 312 7.82 -0.35 -2.08
C SER A 312 6.83 -0.27 -0.93
N ILE A 313 7.30 -0.46 0.32
CA ILE A 313 6.50 -0.22 1.51
C ILE A 313 7.22 0.82 2.35
N ILE A 314 6.50 1.82 2.83
CA ILE A 314 7.09 2.92 3.58
C ILE A 314 6.29 3.17 4.85
N GLY A 315 6.97 3.04 5.98
CA GLY A 315 6.41 3.31 7.31
C GLY A 315 6.88 4.66 7.84
N ILE A 316 5.93 5.47 8.32
CA ILE A 316 6.15 6.81 8.86
C ILE A 316 5.70 6.88 10.32
N SER A 317 6.52 7.48 11.15
CA SER A 317 6.24 7.78 12.55
C SER A 317 6.77 9.14 12.96
N LYS A 318 6.44 9.57 14.17
CA LYS A 318 7.17 10.67 14.80
C LYS A 318 8.63 10.28 15.01
N LYS A 319 9.52 11.26 14.88
CA LYS A 319 10.95 11.07 15.13
C LYS A 319 11.21 10.53 16.53
N ASN A 320 12.08 9.55 16.59
CA ASN A 320 12.56 8.96 17.82
C ASN A 320 14.03 8.50 17.68
N LYS A 321 14.63 8.03 18.77
CA LYS A 321 16.03 7.58 18.80
C LYS A 321 16.22 6.11 18.39
N ASP A 322 15.14 5.39 18.09
CA ASP A 322 15.21 3.98 17.72
C ASP A 322 15.90 3.81 16.36
N LYS A 323 16.57 2.67 16.18
CA LYS A 323 17.13 2.30 14.88
C LYS A 323 15.99 2.06 13.88
N LYS A 324 16.20 2.56 12.66
CA LYS A 324 15.28 2.40 11.54
C LYS A 324 15.64 1.12 10.77
N LYS A 325 14.68 0.55 10.05
CA LYS A 325 14.85 -0.73 9.35
C LYS A 325 14.70 -0.54 7.83
N ILE A 326 15.71 -0.90 7.07
CA ILE A 326 15.62 -1.01 5.61
C ILE A 326 15.63 -2.48 5.25
N PHE A 327 14.61 -2.92 4.51
CA PHE A 327 14.52 -4.27 3.96
C PHE A 327 14.82 -4.21 2.46
N LEU A 328 15.84 -4.94 2.06
CA LEU A 328 16.30 -5.02 0.68
C LEU A 328 16.69 -6.47 0.38
N ASP A 329 16.14 -7.05 -0.68
CA ASP A 329 16.43 -8.43 -1.13
C ASP A 329 16.34 -9.49 -0.03
N GLY A 330 15.32 -9.35 0.84
CA GLY A 330 15.09 -10.26 1.98
C GLY A 330 15.97 -10.01 3.21
N LEU A 331 16.89 -9.03 3.15
CA LEU A 331 17.78 -8.70 4.27
C LEU A 331 17.27 -7.47 5.03
N GLU A 332 17.35 -7.51 6.38
CA GLU A 332 17.08 -6.37 7.26
C GLU A 332 18.39 -5.64 7.57
N LYS A 333 18.44 -4.33 7.31
CA LYS A 333 19.53 -3.44 7.70
C LYS A 333 19.04 -2.41 8.69
N LYS A 334 19.65 -2.35 9.88
CA LYS A 334 19.38 -1.33 10.89
C LYS A 334 20.24 -0.09 10.64
N VAL A 335 19.60 1.08 10.55
CA VAL A 335 20.24 2.37 10.24
C VAL A 335 19.81 3.43 11.24
N SER A 336 20.52 4.56 11.30
CA SER A 336 20.15 5.71 12.15
C SER A 336 19.00 6.52 11.55
N SER A 337 18.97 6.66 10.24
CA SER A 337 17.95 7.43 9.51
C SER A 337 17.73 6.83 8.11
N ILE A 338 16.54 7.05 7.58
CA ILE A 338 16.15 6.70 6.20
C ILE A 338 15.73 7.99 5.51
N ASN A 339 16.34 8.28 4.37
CA ASN A 339 16.00 9.46 3.58
C ASN A 339 14.83 9.20 2.60
N SER A 340 14.40 10.25 1.91
CA SER A 340 13.28 10.20 0.95
C SER A 340 13.52 9.32 -0.29
N TYR A 341 14.76 8.87 -0.52
CA TYR A 341 15.12 7.91 -1.57
C TYR A 341 15.18 6.46 -1.06
N LEU A 342 14.74 6.23 0.17
CA LEU A 342 14.76 4.96 0.90
C LEU A 342 16.18 4.39 1.10
N THR A 343 17.17 5.25 1.21
CA THR A 343 18.54 4.87 1.54
C THR A 343 18.94 5.39 2.92
N SER A 344 19.98 4.81 3.50
CA SER A 344 20.54 5.26 4.77
C SER A 344 21.22 6.61 4.61
N GLY A 345 20.91 7.56 5.49
CA GLY A 345 21.53 8.88 5.51
C GLY A 345 20.53 10.00 5.75
N GLU A 346 21.04 11.24 5.74
CA GLU A 346 20.21 12.44 5.92
C GLU A 346 19.25 12.64 4.74
N SER A 347 18.13 13.28 5.01
CA SER A 347 17.11 13.58 3.98
C SER A 347 17.54 14.80 3.17
N ILE A 348 18.34 14.57 2.14
CA ILE A 348 18.71 15.59 1.16
C ILE A 348 17.74 15.48 -0.01
N ILE A 349 17.01 16.57 -0.29
CA ILE A 349 16.11 16.66 -1.43
C ILE A 349 16.78 17.47 -2.53
N VAL A 350 17.03 16.83 -3.67
CA VAL A 350 17.66 17.46 -4.82
C VAL A 350 16.58 18.16 -5.65
N SER A 351 16.60 19.49 -5.67
CA SER A 351 15.69 20.29 -6.51
C SER A 351 16.15 20.30 -7.96
N PRO A 352 15.22 20.34 -8.94
CA PRO A 352 15.56 20.48 -10.35
C PRO A 352 16.37 21.76 -10.58
N GLN A 353 17.48 21.62 -11.25
CA GLN A 353 18.35 22.74 -11.63
C GLN A 353 18.34 22.93 -13.15
N LYS A 354 18.31 24.18 -13.60
CA LYS A 354 18.44 24.50 -15.04
C LYS A 354 19.89 24.42 -15.54
N LYS A 355 20.85 24.47 -14.62
CA LYS A 355 22.27 24.37 -14.91
C LYS A 355 22.92 23.29 -14.07
N PRO A 356 23.96 22.61 -14.55
CA PRO A 356 24.73 21.67 -13.74
C PRO A 356 25.31 22.36 -12.49
N LEU A 357 25.40 21.64 -11.38
CA LEU A 357 26.06 22.09 -10.13
C LEU A 357 27.58 22.14 -10.26
N SER A 358 28.13 21.51 -11.29
CA SER A 358 29.56 21.42 -11.59
C SER A 358 29.82 21.87 -13.05
N ASN A 359 31.08 22.08 -13.40
CA ASN A 359 31.51 22.54 -14.75
C ASN A 359 31.38 21.44 -15.83
N PHE A 360 30.28 20.70 -15.82
CA PHE A 360 29.97 19.74 -16.88
C PHE A 360 29.19 20.42 -18.02
N PRO A 361 29.27 19.90 -19.25
CA PRO A 361 28.45 20.35 -20.36
C PRO A 361 26.95 20.25 -20.02
N LEU A 362 26.17 21.16 -20.58
CA LEU A 362 24.71 21.12 -20.44
C LEU A 362 24.16 19.84 -21.07
N ILE A 363 23.35 19.11 -20.33
CA ILE A 363 22.54 18.03 -20.88
C ILE A 363 21.27 18.67 -21.45
N THR A 364 21.12 18.60 -22.76
CA THR A 364 19.90 19.04 -23.43
C THR A 364 18.98 17.84 -23.68
N LYS A 365 17.68 18.10 -23.69
CA LYS A 365 16.70 17.09 -24.10
C LYS A 365 16.92 16.81 -25.59
N GLY A 366 17.10 15.54 -25.97
CA GLY A 366 17.13 15.14 -27.37
C GLY A 366 15.74 15.24 -28.03
N ASP A 367 15.73 15.09 -29.35
CA ASP A 367 14.48 15.05 -30.10
C ASP A 367 13.70 13.78 -29.79
N ILE A 368 12.38 13.91 -29.76
CA ILE A 368 11.45 12.79 -29.55
C ILE A 368 10.60 12.69 -30.82
N ALA A 369 10.62 11.53 -31.45
CA ALA A 369 9.71 11.24 -32.55
C ALA A 369 8.27 11.11 -32.02
N TYR A 370 7.36 11.93 -32.54
CA TYR A 370 5.90 11.86 -32.28
C TYR A 370 5.14 11.38 -33.51
N ASP A 371 5.69 10.37 -34.17
CA ASP A 371 5.23 9.86 -35.46
C ASP A 371 4.45 8.54 -35.32
N GLY A 372 4.14 8.10 -34.09
CA GLY A 372 3.50 6.80 -33.84
C GLY A 372 4.39 5.61 -34.14
N GLY A 373 5.69 5.81 -34.37
CA GLY A 373 6.67 4.78 -34.68
C GLY A 373 6.79 4.49 -36.19
N PHE A 374 6.08 5.23 -37.06
CA PHE A 374 6.07 4.99 -38.50
C PHE A 374 7.35 5.44 -39.24
N LEU A 375 8.10 6.35 -38.63
CA LEU A 375 9.38 6.84 -39.21
C LEU A 375 10.61 6.25 -38.51
N SER A 376 10.44 5.21 -37.70
CA SER A 376 11.51 4.50 -36.99
C SER A 376 11.68 3.10 -37.58
N PHE A 377 12.91 2.72 -37.97
CA PHE A 377 13.23 1.52 -38.71
C PHE A 377 14.36 0.73 -38.05
N THR A 378 14.31 -0.57 -38.14
CA THR A 378 15.44 -1.45 -37.86
C THR A 378 16.47 -1.38 -38.99
N ALA A 379 17.69 -1.89 -38.76
CA ALA A 379 18.70 -1.95 -39.79
C ALA A 379 18.24 -2.76 -41.04
N SER A 380 17.48 -3.84 -40.82
CA SER A 380 16.94 -4.67 -41.92
C SER A 380 15.85 -3.95 -42.72
N GLU A 381 14.93 -3.27 -42.07
CA GLU A 381 13.89 -2.48 -42.76
C GLU A 381 14.48 -1.30 -43.55
N ARG A 382 15.51 -0.62 -43.01
CA ARG A 382 16.24 0.40 -43.76
C ARG A 382 16.83 -0.15 -45.01
N LEU A 383 17.55 -1.31 -44.95
CA LEU A 383 18.17 -1.94 -46.13
C LEU A 383 17.13 -2.27 -47.20
N GLN A 384 15.96 -2.83 -46.83
CA GLN A 384 14.87 -3.13 -47.76
C GLN A 384 14.33 -1.87 -48.44
N ILE A 385 14.20 -0.76 -47.71
CA ILE A 385 13.72 0.51 -48.27
C ILE A 385 14.76 1.10 -49.23
N VAL A 386 16.05 1.09 -48.87
CA VAL A 386 17.13 1.61 -49.68
C VAL A 386 17.32 0.76 -50.96
N GLU A 387 17.13 -0.54 -50.88
CA GLU A 387 17.17 -1.43 -52.04
C GLU A 387 16.04 -1.13 -53.03
N LYS A 388 14.85 -0.89 -52.51
CA LYS A 388 13.66 -0.56 -53.31
C LYS A 388 13.69 0.86 -53.87
N TYR A 389 14.23 1.80 -53.12
CA TYR A 389 14.30 3.23 -53.45
C TYR A 389 15.74 3.75 -53.34
N LYS A 390 16.52 3.59 -54.39
CA LYS A 390 18.01 3.75 -54.40
C LYS A 390 18.55 5.07 -53.84
N ASP A 391 17.81 6.18 -53.94
CA ASP A 391 18.29 7.48 -53.53
C ASP A 391 17.86 7.89 -52.10
N THR A 392 17.26 6.96 -51.33
CA THR A 392 16.70 7.27 -50.01
C THR A 392 17.69 7.13 -48.86
N ASP A 393 18.83 6.49 -49.05
CA ASP A 393 19.81 6.25 -47.99
C ASP A 393 20.27 7.56 -47.31
N LYS A 394 20.42 8.64 -48.08
CA LYS A 394 20.76 9.96 -47.58
C LYS A 394 19.79 10.56 -46.54
N TYR A 395 18.55 10.10 -46.50
CA TYR A 395 17.54 10.55 -45.57
C TYR A 395 17.50 9.75 -44.27
N PHE A 396 18.21 8.65 -44.17
CA PHE A 396 18.29 7.87 -42.95
C PHE A 396 19.33 8.45 -41.99
N ARG A 397 18.95 8.60 -40.75
CA ARG A 397 19.83 8.98 -39.63
C ARG A 397 19.76 7.93 -38.56
N ARG A 398 20.88 7.69 -37.90
CA ARG A 398 20.92 6.77 -36.76
C ARG A 398 20.13 7.38 -35.60
N PHE A 399 19.15 6.62 -35.12
CA PHE A 399 18.30 6.98 -33.98
C PHE A 399 18.77 6.23 -32.75
N ILE A 400 19.22 6.96 -31.72
CA ILE A 400 19.77 6.35 -30.50
C ILE A 400 18.99 6.86 -29.30
N GLY A 401 18.19 5.99 -28.68
CA GLY A 401 17.54 6.22 -27.39
C GLY A 401 18.33 5.59 -26.25
N GLY A 402 17.94 5.87 -25.00
CA GLY A 402 18.61 5.29 -23.82
C GLY A 402 18.60 3.76 -23.82
N ALA A 403 17.49 3.13 -24.22
CA ALA A 403 17.38 1.69 -24.35
C ALA A 403 18.29 1.11 -25.45
N ASP A 404 18.43 1.82 -26.54
CA ASP A 404 19.29 1.39 -27.67
C ASP A 404 20.75 1.43 -27.25
N SER A 405 21.17 2.51 -26.58
CA SER A 405 22.52 2.66 -26.05
C SER A 405 22.89 1.58 -25.03
N MET A 406 21.96 1.21 -24.14
CA MET A 406 22.22 0.19 -23.11
C MET A 406 22.15 -1.24 -23.64
N ARG A 407 21.32 -1.51 -24.64
CA ARG A 407 21.06 -2.87 -25.16
C ARG A 407 21.74 -3.16 -26.50
N GLY A 408 22.41 -2.16 -27.09
CA GLY A 408 23.11 -2.31 -28.36
C GLY A 408 22.17 -2.43 -29.58
N PHE A 409 20.95 -1.93 -29.51
CA PHE A 409 20.02 -1.95 -30.63
C PHE A 409 20.42 -0.91 -31.69
N GLU A 410 20.31 -1.27 -32.94
CA GLU A 410 20.44 -0.33 -34.05
C GLU A 410 19.06 0.05 -34.58
N ARG A 411 18.72 1.32 -34.42
CA ARG A 411 17.55 1.92 -35.03
C ARG A 411 17.89 3.10 -35.91
N TRP A 412 17.06 3.33 -36.89
CA TRP A 412 17.20 4.40 -37.85
C TRP A 412 15.92 5.18 -37.93
N CYS A 413 15.99 6.49 -38.21
CA CYS A 413 14.81 7.30 -38.50
C CYS A 413 14.95 7.94 -39.88
N LEU A 414 13.81 8.16 -40.52
CA LEU A 414 13.75 8.98 -41.73
C LEU A 414 13.81 10.45 -41.32
N TRP A 415 14.76 11.17 -41.86
CA TRP A 415 14.98 12.58 -41.57
C TRP A 415 15.11 13.36 -42.87
N VAL A 416 14.07 14.18 -43.18
CA VAL A 416 14.02 15.06 -44.33
C VAL A 416 13.99 16.50 -43.82
N ASN A 417 14.92 17.33 -44.23
CA ASN A 417 14.87 18.71 -43.83
C ASN A 417 13.86 19.53 -44.69
N GLU A 418 13.44 20.69 -44.20
CA GLU A 418 12.39 21.50 -44.85
C GLU A 418 12.76 21.95 -46.28
N ALA A 419 14.05 22.19 -46.56
CA ALA A 419 14.53 22.55 -47.88
C ALA A 419 14.42 21.40 -48.88
N GLU A 420 14.80 20.18 -48.44
CA GLU A 420 14.69 18.94 -49.23
C GLU A 420 13.25 18.55 -49.50
N TYR A 421 12.36 18.75 -48.50
CA TYR A 421 10.92 18.48 -48.65
C TYR A 421 10.31 19.37 -49.74
N LYS A 422 10.66 20.67 -49.77
CA LYS A 422 10.18 21.64 -50.79
C LYS A 422 10.71 21.38 -52.21
N LEU A 423 11.77 20.61 -52.37
CA LEU A 423 12.32 20.23 -53.69
C LEU A 423 11.58 19.04 -54.33
N HIS A 424 10.80 18.29 -53.55
CA HIS A 424 10.10 17.10 -53.99
C HIS A 424 8.58 17.20 -53.92
N THR A 425 8.03 18.31 -53.48
CA THR A 425 6.62 18.69 -53.56
C THR A 425 6.39 19.77 -54.62
#